data_466250a2aba800d7ce081393257e0b80
#
_entry.id   466250a2aba800d7ce081393257e0b80
#
_cell.length_a   1.000
_cell.length_b   1.000
_cell.length_c   1.000
_cell.angle_alpha   90.00
_cell.angle_beta   90.00
_cell.angle_gamma   90.00
#
_symmetry.space_group_name_H-M   'P 1'
#
loop_
_entity.id
_entity.type
_entity.pdbx_description
1 polymer ?
#
loop_
_entity_poly.entity_id
_entity_poly.type
_entity_poly.pdbx_seq_one_letter_code
_entity_poly.pdbx_strand_id
1 'polypeptide(L)'
;QTPLGLAARLEEAGVPVVGTSPAAIDSAEDRGEFGKVLDEAELAAPEYGTATSFAEAREVASSIGYPVLVRPSYVLGGRGMEIVYDEKALEDYIERATELSPDHPVLVDRFLDSAIEIDVDALCDGNEVYLGGVMEHIEEAGIHSGDSSCALPPMTLGPEDIEKVRTSTRLLAEGIGVKGLMNVQFALKDDILYVIEANPRASRTVPFVSKATGVPLAKAASRLSLIHISEPTRRYAIS
;
A
#
# COMPACT_ATOMS: atom_id res chain seq x y z
N GLN A 1 -4.54 4.11 11.91
CA GLN A 1 -3.30 4.93 11.90
C GLN A 1 -3.00 5.54 13.28
N THR A 2 -3.94 6.19 13.94
CA THR A 2 -3.70 6.84 15.25
C THR A 2 -3.04 5.91 16.29
N PRO A 3 -3.42 4.62 16.46
CA PRO A 3 -2.73 3.71 17.37
C PRO A 3 -1.29 3.39 16.98
N LEU A 4 -0.94 3.42 15.68
CA LEU A 4 0.41 3.11 15.21
C LEU A 4 1.44 4.10 15.74
N GLY A 5 1.11 5.39 15.84
CA GLY A 5 1.99 6.40 16.43
C GLY A 5 2.35 6.18 17.91
N LEU A 6 1.69 5.23 18.59
CA LEU A 6 2.02 4.83 19.95
C LEU A 6 2.94 3.60 20.01
N ALA A 7 3.07 2.86 18.92
CA ALA A 7 3.74 1.55 18.92
C ALA A 7 5.21 1.64 19.32
N ALA A 8 5.99 2.56 18.75
CA ALA A 8 7.39 2.79 19.10
C ALA A 8 7.55 3.15 20.58
N ARG A 9 6.69 4.05 21.09
CA ARG A 9 6.71 4.46 22.50
C ARG A 9 6.37 3.34 23.47
N LEU A 10 5.50 2.40 23.05
CA LEU A 10 5.19 1.20 23.84
C LEU A 10 6.40 0.26 23.90
N GLU A 11 7.08 0.05 22.78
CA GLU A 11 8.31 -0.76 22.75
C GLU A 11 9.42 -0.14 23.61
N GLU A 12 9.65 1.17 23.53
CA GLU A 12 10.58 1.91 24.39
C GLU A 12 10.24 1.75 25.89
N ALA A 13 8.96 1.67 26.21
CA ALA A 13 8.48 1.42 27.57
C ALA A 13 8.52 -0.07 27.99
N GLY A 14 9.05 -0.96 27.13
CA GLY A 14 9.15 -2.40 27.39
C GLY A 14 7.83 -3.16 27.22
N VAL A 15 6.83 -2.57 26.59
CA VAL A 15 5.57 -3.22 26.26
C VAL A 15 5.68 -3.84 24.87
N PRO A 16 5.62 -5.16 24.72
CA PRO A 16 5.78 -5.79 23.41
C PRO A 16 4.60 -5.46 22.48
N VAL A 17 4.92 -4.99 21.28
CA VAL A 17 3.96 -4.83 20.18
C VAL A 17 3.90 -6.15 19.42
N VAL A 18 2.71 -6.72 19.30
CA VAL A 18 2.49 -8.01 18.63
C VAL A 18 2.12 -7.78 17.16
N GLY A 19 2.54 -8.69 16.29
CA GLY A 19 2.31 -8.58 14.85
C GLY A 19 3.52 -8.00 14.11
N THR A 20 3.26 -7.24 13.06
CA THR A 20 4.30 -6.53 12.30
C THR A 20 4.97 -5.48 13.20
N SER A 21 6.30 -5.44 13.21
CA SER A 21 7.03 -4.51 14.06
C SER A 21 6.81 -3.05 13.63
N PRO A 22 6.88 -2.08 14.56
CA PRO A 22 6.80 -0.66 14.21
C PRO A 22 7.83 -0.25 13.14
N ALA A 23 9.06 -0.74 13.23
CA ALA A 23 10.11 -0.45 12.24
C ALA A 23 9.74 -0.96 10.83
N ALA A 24 9.12 -2.15 10.72
CA ALA A 24 8.66 -2.68 9.44
C ALA A 24 7.46 -1.88 8.88
N ILE A 25 6.61 -1.36 9.75
CA ILE A 25 5.50 -0.47 9.34
C ILE A 25 6.07 0.86 8.83
N ASP A 26 7.00 1.46 9.57
CA ASP A 26 7.63 2.73 9.18
C ASP A 26 8.38 2.60 7.85
N SER A 27 9.09 1.48 7.62
CA SER A 27 9.79 1.25 6.34
C SER A 27 8.84 1.06 5.16
N ALA A 28 7.63 0.54 5.38
CA ALA A 28 6.62 0.44 4.34
C ALA A 28 5.92 1.79 4.05
N GLU A 29 5.90 2.70 5.03
CA GLU A 29 5.35 4.05 4.88
C GLU A 29 6.40 5.05 4.34
N ASP A 30 7.70 4.79 4.54
CA ASP A 30 8.79 5.59 3.97
C ASP A 30 9.03 5.22 2.50
N ARG A 31 8.87 6.18 1.60
CA ARG A 31 9.03 5.94 0.15
C ARG A 31 10.40 5.45 -0.27
N GLY A 32 11.45 5.93 0.40
CA GLY A 32 12.83 5.55 0.08
C GLY A 32 13.13 4.11 0.49
N GLU A 33 12.71 3.73 1.69
CA GLU A 33 12.88 2.36 2.19
C GLU A 33 11.94 1.39 1.46
N PHE A 34 10.70 1.79 1.20
CA PHE A 34 9.78 0.97 0.41
C PHE A 34 10.27 0.77 -1.03
N GLY A 35 10.85 1.81 -1.65
CA GLY A 35 11.49 1.71 -2.96
C GLY A 35 12.58 0.64 -3.01
N LYS A 36 13.42 0.53 -1.96
CA LYS A 36 14.44 -0.53 -1.88
C LYS A 36 13.82 -1.93 -1.82
N VAL A 37 12.73 -2.09 -1.06
CA VAL A 37 12.00 -3.38 -1.00
C VAL A 37 11.47 -3.76 -2.38
N LEU A 38 10.94 -2.79 -3.14
CA LEU A 38 10.44 -3.02 -4.49
C LEU A 38 11.57 -3.40 -5.46
N ASP A 39 12.69 -2.68 -5.40
CA ASP A 39 13.86 -2.93 -6.25
C ASP A 39 14.47 -4.32 -5.95
N GLU A 40 14.64 -4.69 -4.67
CA GLU A 40 15.15 -6.00 -4.26
C GLU A 40 14.22 -7.16 -4.67
N ALA A 41 12.92 -6.90 -4.68
CA ALA A 41 11.89 -7.86 -5.09
C ALA A 41 11.62 -7.87 -6.61
N GLU A 42 12.28 -7.00 -7.39
CA GLU A 42 12.04 -6.79 -8.82
C GLU A 42 10.56 -6.49 -9.15
N LEU A 43 9.89 -5.72 -8.27
CA LEU A 43 8.50 -5.35 -8.43
C LEU A 43 8.38 -3.95 -9.06
N ALA A 44 7.48 -3.83 -10.03
CA ALA A 44 7.23 -2.55 -10.69
C ALA A 44 6.43 -1.60 -9.78
N ALA A 45 6.81 -0.33 -9.76
CA ALA A 45 6.06 0.76 -9.18
C ALA A 45 5.96 1.93 -10.17
N PRO A 46 4.95 2.80 -10.05
CA PRO A 46 4.91 4.01 -10.86
C PRO A 46 6.14 4.88 -10.59
N GLU A 47 6.71 5.45 -11.65
CA GLU A 47 7.77 6.44 -11.52
C GLU A 47 7.27 7.64 -10.72
N TYR A 48 8.12 8.19 -9.86
CA TYR A 48 7.76 9.33 -9.03
C TYR A 48 8.94 10.26 -8.77
N GLY A 49 8.62 11.47 -8.32
CA GLY A 49 9.58 12.42 -7.81
C GLY A 49 8.96 13.37 -6.80
N THR A 50 9.82 14.09 -6.11
CA THR A 50 9.43 15.13 -5.14
C THR A 50 9.85 16.48 -5.65
N ALA A 51 9.06 17.52 -5.38
CA ALA A 51 9.35 18.88 -5.78
C ALA A 51 8.98 19.87 -4.68
N THR A 52 9.82 20.87 -4.47
CA THR A 52 9.59 22.00 -3.57
C THR A 52 9.28 23.29 -4.31
N SER A 53 9.37 23.26 -5.63
CA SER A 53 9.10 24.38 -6.52
C SER A 53 8.43 23.92 -7.81
N PHE A 54 7.80 24.86 -8.52
CA PHE A 54 7.23 24.58 -9.83
C PHE A 54 8.29 24.11 -10.85
N ALA A 55 9.48 24.69 -10.81
CA ALA A 55 10.56 24.31 -11.72
C ALA A 55 10.97 22.83 -11.53
N GLU A 56 11.13 22.39 -10.28
CA GLU A 56 11.40 20.98 -9.95
C GLU A 56 10.25 20.06 -10.34
N ALA A 57 9.00 20.45 -10.02
CA ALA A 57 7.82 19.67 -10.39
C ALA A 57 7.71 19.48 -11.92
N ARG A 58 8.01 20.52 -12.69
CA ARG A 58 8.04 20.46 -14.14
C ARG A 58 9.13 19.53 -14.68
N GLU A 59 10.33 19.56 -14.10
CA GLU A 59 11.41 18.66 -14.48
C GLU A 59 11.02 17.19 -14.21
N VAL A 60 10.47 16.91 -13.03
CA VAL A 60 9.96 15.59 -12.66
C VAL A 60 8.85 15.15 -13.61
N ALA A 61 7.82 15.96 -13.81
CA ALA A 61 6.72 15.63 -14.71
C ALA A 61 7.16 15.41 -16.15
N SER A 62 8.15 16.19 -16.62
CA SER A 62 8.72 16.04 -17.97
C SER A 62 9.51 14.73 -18.12
N SER A 63 10.18 14.28 -17.07
CA SER A 63 10.93 13.02 -17.09
C SER A 63 10.00 11.79 -17.03
N ILE A 64 8.94 11.88 -16.22
CA ILE A 64 7.95 10.81 -16.05
C ILE A 64 7.00 10.73 -17.26
N GLY A 65 6.64 11.88 -17.82
CA GLY A 65 5.61 12.02 -18.86
C GLY A 65 4.19 12.18 -18.29
N TYR A 66 3.39 13.04 -18.96
CA TYR A 66 1.98 13.24 -18.60
C TYR A 66 1.09 12.07 -19.05
N PRO A 67 -0.03 11.81 -18.36
CA PRO A 67 -0.51 12.49 -17.16
C PRO A 67 0.25 12.10 -15.89
N VAL A 68 0.33 13.04 -14.94
CA VAL A 68 0.90 12.81 -13.61
C VAL A 68 -0.14 13.04 -12.52
N LEU A 69 -0.02 12.31 -11.42
CA LEU A 69 -0.78 12.52 -10.21
C LEU A 69 0.06 13.39 -9.26
N VAL A 70 -0.46 14.53 -8.87
CA VAL A 70 0.21 15.44 -7.94
C VAL A 70 -0.51 15.48 -6.61
N ARG A 71 0.25 15.49 -5.52
CA ARG A 71 -0.32 15.51 -4.16
C ARG A 71 0.65 16.14 -3.16
N PRO A 72 0.16 16.82 -2.10
CA PRO A 72 1.01 17.26 -1.00
C PRO A 72 1.54 16.06 -0.20
N SER A 73 2.79 16.13 0.28
CA SER A 73 3.45 15.02 0.97
C SER A 73 2.81 14.60 2.30
N TYR A 74 2.07 15.48 2.95
CA TYR A 74 1.56 15.28 4.32
C TYR A 74 0.03 15.29 4.43
N VAL A 75 -0.70 15.03 3.34
CA VAL A 75 -2.15 15.01 3.35
C VAL A 75 -2.64 13.56 3.38
N LEU A 76 -3.44 13.24 4.41
CA LEU A 76 -4.05 11.93 4.57
C LEU A 76 -5.38 11.83 3.77
N GLY A 77 -5.63 10.65 3.21
CA GLY A 77 -6.92 10.31 2.61
C GLY A 77 -7.21 10.96 1.27
N GLY A 78 -6.19 11.14 0.42
CA GLY A 78 -6.37 11.61 -0.96
C GLY A 78 -6.79 13.08 -1.11
N ARG A 79 -6.85 13.84 -0.01
CA ARG A 79 -7.21 15.26 -0.08
C ARG A 79 -6.12 16.05 -0.81
N GLY A 80 -6.56 16.87 -1.78
CA GLY A 80 -5.65 17.71 -2.55
C GLY A 80 -4.85 16.94 -3.61
N MET A 81 -5.18 15.70 -3.93
CA MET A 81 -4.66 14.99 -5.10
C MET A 81 -5.35 15.50 -6.36
N GLU A 82 -4.59 15.65 -7.43
CA GLU A 82 -5.11 16.06 -8.74
C GLU A 82 -4.35 15.36 -9.87
N ILE A 83 -5.09 14.89 -10.87
CA ILE A 83 -4.51 14.34 -12.09
C ILE A 83 -4.23 15.52 -13.05
N VAL A 84 -2.99 15.66 -13.45
CA VAL A 84 -2.50 16.76 -14.27
C VAL A 84 -2.08 16.24 -15.63
N TYR A 85 -2.68 16.79 -16.67
CA TYR A 85 -2.51 16.33 -18.05
C TYR A 85 -1.49 17.15 -18.85
N ASP A 86 -1.11 18.33 -18.37
CA ASP A 86 -0.17 19.22 -19.04
C ASP A 86 0.56 20.16 -18.07
N GLU A 87 1.57 20.86 -18.58
CA GLU A 87 2.42 21.75 -17.79
C GLU A 87 1.64 22.91 -17.17
N LYS A 88 0.61 23.43 -17.86
CA LYS A 88 -0.18 24.55 -17.36
C LYS A 88 -1.03 24.14 -16.17
N ALA A 89 -1.67 22.98 -16.24
CA ALA A 89 -2.44 22.44 -15.12
C ALA A 89 -1.53 22.13 -13.92
N LEU A 90 -0.26 21.72 -14.17
CA LEU A 90 0.74 21.55 -13.12
C LEU A 90 1.08 22.88 -12.43
N GLU A 91 1.28 23.95 -13.21
CA GLU A 91 1.54 25.29 -12.68
C GLU A 91 0.41 25.77 -11.78
N ASP A 92 -0.83 25.70 -12.28
CA ASP A 92 -2.03 26.08 -11.54
C ASP A 92 -2.21 25.27 -10.23
N TYR A 93 -1.81 23.98 -10.25
CA TYR A 93 -1.82 23.15 -9.05
C TYR A 93 -0.77 23.57 -8.02
N ILE A 94 0.49 23.76 -8.45
CA ILE A 94 1.60 24.11 -7.55
C ILE A 94 1.37 25.47 -6.90
N GLU A 95 0.83 26.46 -7.61
CA GLU A 95 0.46 27.76 -7.04
C GLU A 95 -0.53 27.59 -5.87
N ARG A 96 -1.59 26.79 -6.06
CA ARG A 96 -2.58 26.50 -5.00
C ARG A 96 -2.00 25.69 -3.85
N ALA A 97 -1.14 24.72 -4.13
CA ALA A 97 -0.54 23.84 -3.12
C ALA A 97 0.47 24.60 -2.25
N THR A 98 1.27 25.49 -2.83
CA THR A 98 2.23 26.36 -2.10
C THR A 98 1.53 27.38 -1.21
N GLU A 99 0.37 27.86 -1.57
CA GLU A 99 -0.44 28.74 -0.69
C GLU A 99 -0.93 27.98 0.57
N LEU A 100 -1.23 26.69 0.42
CA LEU A 100 -1.76 25.84 1.51
C LEU A 100 -0.65 25.26 2.42
N SER A 101 0.55 25.04 1.88
CA SER A 101 1.64 24.36 2.61
C SER A 101 3.01 24.75 2.06
N PRO A 102 3.51 25.98 2.34
CA PRO A 102 4.73 26.51 1.73
C PRO A 102 6.00 25.71 2.01
N ASP A 103 6.05 25.00 3.13
CA ASP A 103 7.25 24.31 3.61
C ASP A 103 7.28 22.81 3.31
N HIS A 104 6.28 22.29 2.56
CA HIS A 104 6.19 20.86 2.32
C HIS A 104 6.31 20.53 0.83
N PRO A 105 7.11 19.49 0.48
CA PRO A 105 7.26 19.06 -0.89
C PRO A 105 5.94 18.53 -1.46
N VAL A 106 5.78 18.68 -2.76
CA VAL A 106 4.74 18.06 -3.56
C VAL A 106 5.29 16.76 -4.16
N LEU A 107 4.49 15.72 -4.15
CA LEU A 107 4.77 14.46 -4.81
C LEU A 107 4.18 14.48 -6.21
N VAL A 108 4.96 14.04 -7.18
CA VAL A 108 4.57 13.92 -8.58
C VAL A 108 4.77 12.45 -8.96
N ASP A 109 3.67 11.74 -9.16
CA ASP A 109 3.66 10.31 -9.48
C ASP A 109 3.16 10.13 -10.93
N ARG A 110 3.69 9.13 -11.66
CA ARG A 110 3.12 8.73 -12.95
C ARG A 110 1.69 8.26 -12.75
N PHE A 111 0.74 8.88 -13.45
CA PHE A 111 -0.63 8.41 -13.42
C PHE A 111 -0.83 7.26 -14.39
N LEU A 112 -1.35 6.15 -13.89
CA LEU A 112 -1.63 4.95 -14.69
C LEU A 112 -3.07 5.03 -15.22
N ASP A 113 -3.28 5.88 -16.22
CA ASP A 113 -4.58 6.06 -16.84
C ASP A 113 -5.13 4.73 -17.39
N SER A 114 -6.42 4.49 -17.19
CA SER A 114 -7.12 3.26 -17.60
C SER A 114 -6.54 1.96 -17.01
N ALA A 115 -5.79 2.03 -15.92
CA ALA A 115 -5.37 0.83 -15.19
C ALA A 115 -6.53 0.21 -14.41
N ILE A 116 -6.47 -1.10 -14.21
CA ILE A 116 -7.37 -1.82 -13.31
C ILE A 116 -6.77 -1.75 -11.90
N GLU A 117 -7.43 -1.07 -10.98
CA GLU A 117 -6.99 -1.03 -9.58
C GLU A 117 -7.44 -2.27 -8.83
N ILE A 118 -6.56 -2.78 -7.98
CA ILE A 118 -6.72 -4.04 -7.25
C ILE A 118 -6.34 -3.82 -5.80
N ASP A 119 -7.25 -4.12 -4.89
CA ASP A 119 -7.01 -4.17 -3.45
C ASP A 119 -6.86 -5.62 -2.99
N VAL A 120 -5.83 -5.91 -2.20
CA VAL A 120 -5.57 -7.24 -1.68
C VAL A 120 -5.48 -7.21 -0.17
N ASP A 121 -6.28 -8.02 0.51
CA ASP A 121 -6.08 -8.31 1.91
C ASP A 121 -5.40 -9.67 2.08
N ALA A 122 -4.26 -9.67 2.75
CA ALA A 122 -3.46 -10.85 3.01
C ALA A 122 -3.18 -11.04 4.50
N LEU A 123 -2.89 -12.27 4.87
CA LEU A 123 -2.46 -12.67 6.21
C LEU A 123 -1.11 -13.38 6.10
N CYS A 124 -0.11 -12.94 6.87
CA CYS A 124 1.23 -13.51 6.88
C CYS A 124 1.61 -13.96 8.29
N ASP A 125 2.23 -15.13 8.42
CA ASP A 125 2.76 -15.64 9.70
C ASP A 125 4.27 -15.38 9.87
N GLY A 126 4.89 -14.74 8.89
CA GLY A 126 6.32 -14.49 8.78
C GLY A 126 7.05 -15.46 7.84
N ASN A 127 6.36 -16.50 7.33
CA ASN A 127 6.89 -17.48 6.38
C ASN A 127 5.94 -17.70 5.20
N GLU A 128 4.66 -17.88 5.49
CA GLU A 128 3.63 -18.13 4.49
C GLU A 128 2.65 -16.97 4.39
N VAL A 129 2.14 -16.72 3.19
CA VAL A 129 1.16 -15.68 2.92
C VAL A 129 -0.13 -16.30 2.40
N TYR A 130 -1.21 -16.04 3.11
CA TYR A 130 -2.56 -16.38 2.72
C TYR A 130 -3.25 -15.16 2.10
N LEU A 131 -3.65 -15.24 0.82
CA LEU A 131 -4.51 -14.24 0.21
C LEU A 131 -5.93 -14.39 0.75
N GLY A 132 -6.35 -13.45 1.56
CA GLY A 132 -7.70 -13.42 2.12
C GLY A 132 -8.75 -13.03 1.09
N GLY A 133 -8.40 -12.11 0.19
CA GLY A 133 -9.24 -11.69 -0.93
C GLY A 133 -8.50 -10.77 -1.88
N VAL A 134 -8.81 -10.91 -3.17
CA VAL A 134 -8.40 -10.00 -4.24
C VAL A 134 -9.64 -9.29 -4.73
N MET A 135 -9.68 -7.99 -4.58
CA MET A 135 -10.81 -7.12 -4.94
C MET A 135 -10.43 -6.27 -6.15
N GLU A 136 -11.29 -6.25 -7.13
CA GLU A 136 -11.16 -5.39 -8.31
C GLU A 136 -12.02 -4.15 -8.14
N HIS A 137 -11.45 -2.95 -8.33
CA HIS A 137 -12.20 -1.71 -8.31
C HIS A 137 -13.09 -1.59 -9.55
N ILE A 138 -14.29 -1.04 -9.36
CA ILE A 138 -15.26 -0.82 -10.44
C ILE A 138 -15.06 0.57 -11.05
N GLU A 139 -14.67 1.52 -10.22
CA GLU A 139 -14.38 2.90 -10.63
C GLU A 139 -13.03 2.96 -11.36
N GLU A 140 -12.87 4.01 -12.16
CA GLU A 140 -11.63 4.29 -12.89
C GLU A 140 -10.44 4.55 -11.95
N ALA A 141 -9.25 4.25 -12.43
CA ALA A 141 -8.00 4.48 -11.70
C ALA A 141 -7.87 5.96 -11.27
N GLY A 142 -7.30 6.16 -10.08
CA GLY A 142 -7.11 7.47 -9.47
C GLY A 142 -8.24 7.91 -8.52
N ILE A 143 -9.33 7.14 -8.41
CA ILE A 143 -10.34 7.33 -7.38
C ILE A 143 -9.85 6.66 -6.10
N HIS A 144 -9.87 7.42 -5.00
CA HIS A 144 -9.42 6.89 -3.71
C HIS A 144 -10.15 5.61 -3.32
N SER A 145 -9.42 4.59 -2.88
CA SER A 145 -9.97 3.26 -2.54
C SER A 145 -11.12 3.28 -1.54
N GLY A 146 -11.19 4.32 -0.69
CA GLY A 146 -12.29 4.52 0.25
C GLY A 146 -13.60 4.96 -0.38
N ASP A 147 -13.56 5.46 -1.61
CA ASP A 147 -14.70 5.98 -2.37
C ASP A 147 -15.05 5.07 -3.55
N SER A 148 -14.29 3.99 -3.74
CA SER A 148 -14.49 3.02 -4.82
C SER A 148 -15.29 1.81 -4.36
N SER A 149 -16.14 1.31 -5.26
CA SER A 149 -16.80 0.00 -5.11
C SER A 149 -15.88 -1.11 -5.56
N CYS A 150 -15.90 -2.25 -4.88
CA CYS A 150 -15.05 -3.37 -5.22
C CYS A 150 -15.86 -4.63 -5.53
N ALA A 151 -15.41 -5.39 -6.52
CA ALA A 151 -15.92 -6.73 -6.81
C ALA A 151 -15.02 -7.79 -6.16
N LEU A 152 -15.64 -8.75 -5.45
CA LEU A 152 -14.99 -9.91 -4.89
C LEU A 152 -15.87 -11.15 -5.14
N PRO A 153 -15.42 -12.14 -5.92
CA PRO A 153 -14.12 -12.21 -6.60
C PRO A 153 -13.98 -11.16 -7.72
N PRO A 154 -12.75 -10.89 -8.20
CA PRO A 154 -12.52 -9.98 -9.31
C PRO A 154 -13.23 -10.47 -10.59
N MET A 155 -13.64 -9.54 -11.45
CA MET A 155 -14.49 -9.84 -12.61
C MET A 155 -13.69 -9.94 -13.92
N THR A 156 -12.64 -9.13 -14.08
CA THR A 156 -11.88 -9.05 -15.32
C THR A 156 -10.49 -9.66 -15.23
N LEU A 157 -9.96 -9.88 -14.02
CA LEU A 157 -8.65 -10.48 -13.81
C LEU A 157 -8.64 -11.97 -14.15
N GLY A 158 -7.70 -12.35 -15.02
CA GLY A 158 -7.47 -13.75 -15.38
C GLY A 158 -6.66 -14.52 -14.33
N PRO A 159 -6.54 -15.86 -14.48
CA PRO A 159 -5.71 -16.68 -13.58
C PRO A 159 -4.24 -16.24 -13.52
N GLU A 160 -3.69 -15.77 -14.62
CA GLU A 160 -2.31 -15.27 -14.70
C GLU A 160 -2.12 -13.98 -13.89
N ASP A 161 -3.10 -13.08 -13.94
CA ASP A 161 -3.07 -11.84 -13.16
C ASP A 161 -3.19 -12.12 -11.67
N ILE A 162 -4.05 -13.05 -11.28
CA ILE A 162 -4.17 -13.51 -9.89
C ILE A 162 -2.86 -14.12 -9.39
N GLU A 163 -2.12 -14.85 -10.24
CA GLU A 163 -0.82 -15.41 -9.85
C GLU A 163 0.27 -14.33 -9.74
N LYS A 164 0.28 -13.31 -10.63
CA LYS A 164 1.12 -12.12 -10.47
C LYS A 164 0.84 -11.43 -9.13
N VAL A 165 -0.44 -11.18 -8.82
CA VAL A 165 -0.87 -10.59 -7.54
C VAL A 165 -0.41 -11.42 -6.34
N ARG A 166 -0.59 -12.74 -6.39
CA ARG A 166 -0.14 -13.66 -5.33
C ARG A 166 1.36 -13.58 -5.11
N THR A 167 2.13 -13.68 -6.18
CA THR A 167 3.59 -13.66 -6.14
C THR A 167 4.10 -12.32 -5.60
N SER A 168 3.59 -11.20 -6.11
CA SER A 168 3.98 -9.86 -5.66
C SER A 168 3.60 -9.61 -4.21
N THR A 169 2.41 -10.04 -3.77
CA THR A 169 1.99 -9.93 -2.37
C THR A 169 2.91 -10.71 -1.43
N ARG A 170 3.35 -11.92 -1.83
CA ARG A 170 4.30 -12.73 -1.06
C ARG A 170 5.66 -12.05 -0.95
N LEU A 171 6.21 -11.58 -2.06
CA LEU A 171 7.51 -10.90 -2.09
C LEU A 171 7.50 -9.63 -1.23
N LEU A 172 6.42 -8.84 -1.29
CA LEU A 172 6.24 -7.67 -0.42
C LEU A 172 6.18 -8.05 1.05
N ALA A 173 5.41 -9.07 1.41
CA ALA A 173 5.31 -9.52 2.79
C ALA A 173 6.65 -9.99 3.35
N GLU A 174 7.44 -10.70 2.55
CA GLU A 174 8.80 -11.15 2.88
C GLU A 174 9.75 -9.97 3.03
N GLY A 175 9.79 -9.05 2.05
CA GLY A 175 10.69 -7.88 2.03
C GLY A 175 10.43 -6.90 3.17
N ILE A 176 9.16 -6.66 3.52
CA ILE A 176 8.76 -5.81 4.64
C ILE A 176 8.94 -6.52 5.99
N GLY A 177 8.86 -7.85 6.02
CA GLY A 177 8.87 -8.64 7.27
C GLY A 177 7.52 -8.63 7.98
N VAL A 178 6.44 -8.81 7.21
CA VAL A 178 5.05 -8.74 7.71
C VAL A 178 4.73 -9.92 8.61
N LYS A 179 4.05 -9.62 9.74
CA LYS A 179 3.43 -10.61 10.63
C LYS A 179 2.02 -10.16 10.99
N GLY A 180 1.02 -10.86 10.47
CA GLY A 180 -0.38 -10.48 10.64
C GLY A 180 -1.00 -10.03 9.33
N LEU A 181 -1.85 -9.01 9.38
CA LEU A 181 -2.56 -8.49 8.23
C LEU A 181 -1.71 -7.52 7.42
N MET A 182 -1.85 -7.60 6.11
CA MET A 182 -1.32 -6.64 5.15
C MET A 182 -2.39 -6.35 4.10
N ASN A 183 -2.56 -5.09 3.76
CA ASN A 183 -3.30 -4.65 2.59
C ASN A 183 -2.31 -4.14 1.55
N VAL A 184 -2.48 -4.55 0.31
CA VAL A 184 -1.67 -4.08 -0.82
C VAL A 184 -2.59 -3.54 -1.89
N GLN A 185 -2.26 -2.37 -2.41
CA GLN A 185 -2.91 -1.80 -3.57
C GLN A 185 -2.01 -1.95 -4.80
N PHE A 186 -2.58 -2.49 -5.84
CA PHE A 186 -1.94 -2.67 -7.14
C PHE A 186 -2.72 -1.94 -8.23
N ALA A 187 -2.04 -1.67 -9.34
CA ALA A 187 -2.64 -1.27 -10.60
C ALA A 187 -2.11 -2.16 -11.73
N LEU A 188 -3.00 -2.79 -12.47
CA LEU A 188 -2.66 -3.58 -13.65
C LEU A 188 -2.86 -2.74 -14.90
N LYS A 189 -1.78 -2.52 -15.66
CA LYS A 189 -1.81 -1.81 -16.94
C LYS A 189 -0.83 -2.44 -17.92
N ASP A 190 -1.27 -2.67 -19.14
CA ASP A 190 -0.45 -3.22 -20.23
C ASP A 190 0.29 -4.51 -19.81
N ASP A 191 -0.40 -5.42 -19.11
CA ASP A 191 0.13 -6.66 -18.52
C ASP A 191 1.18 -6.49 -17.41
N ILE A 192 1.49 -5.27 -17.00
CA ILE A 192 2.39 -4.96 -15.89
C ILE A 192 1.59 -4.69 -14.63
N LEU A 193 1.91 -5.41 -13.56
CA LEU A 193 1.33 -5.20 -12.24
C LEU A 193 2.22 -4.23 -11.44
N TYR A 194 1.71 -3.03 -11.23
CA TYR A 194 2.39 -1.99 -10.44
C TYR A 194 1.96 -2.04 -9.00
N VAL A 195 2.91 -1.94 -8.07
CA VAL A 195 2.63 -1.76 -6.65
C VAL A 195 2.40 -0.27 -6.39
N ILE A 196 1.23 0.07 -5.84
CA ILE A 196 0.88 1.45 -5.49
C ILE A 196 1.26 1.74 -4.05
N GLU A 197 0.82 0.87 -3.12
CA GLU A 197 1.19 0.95 -1.70
C GLU A 197 1.02 -0.40 -1.01
N ALA A 198 1.75 -0.60 0.07
CA ALA A 198 1.57 -1.71 0.99
C ALA A 198 1.38 -1.19 2.42
N ASN A 199 0.33 -1.68 3.06
CA ASN A 199 -0.04 -1.30 4.42
C ASN A 199 0.05 -2.54 5.32
N PRO A 200 1.17 -2.77 6.05
CA PRO A 200 1.36 -3.96 6.89
C PRO A 200 0.57 -3.86 8.21
N ARG A 201 -0.70 -3.65 8.10
CA ARG A 201 -1.69 -3.48 9.16
C ARG A 201 -3.07 -3.89 8.69
N ALA A 202 -4.05 -3.94 9.62
CA ALA A 202 -5.45 -4.15 9.27
C ALA A 202 -5.98 -3.00 8.38
N SER A 203 -6.72 -3.37 7.35
CA SER A 203 -7.39 -2.45 6.42
C SER A 203 -8.88 -2.31 6.75
N ARG A 204 -9.53 -1.35 6.10
CA ARG A 204 -10.98 -1.16 6.16
C ARG A 204 -11.75 -2.27 5.41
N THR A 205 -11.10 -2.93 4.47
CA THR A 205 -11.67 -3.99 3.62
C THR A 205 -11.69 -5.34 4.33
N VAL A 206 -10.85 -5.58 5.35
CA VAL A 206 -10.80 -6.84 6.11
C VAL A 206 -12.17 -7.34 6.60
N PRO A 207 -13.06 -6.51 7.18
CA PRO A 207 -14.39 -6.97 7.58
C PRO A 207 -15.26 -7.41 6.41
N PHE A 208 -15.16 -6.72 5.27
CA PHE A 208 -15.87 -7.08 4.04
C PHE A 208 -15.37 -8.40 3.48
N VAL A 209 -14.06 -8.53 3.29
CA VAL A 209 -13.42 -9.75 2.79
C VAL A 209 -13.74 -10.94 3.70
N SER A 210 -13.64 -10.76 5.02
CA SER A 210 -13.94 -11.82 5.99
C SER A 210 -15.38 -12.32 5.89
N LYS A 211 -16.34 -11.43 5.65
CA LYS A 211 -17.75 -11.80 5.47
C LYS A 211 -17.99 -12.47 4.13
N ALA A 212 -17.40 -11.97 3.06
CA ALA A 212 -17.58 -12.48 1.72
C ALA A 212 -16.97 -13.89 1.55
N THR A 213 -15.80 -14.13 2.13
CA THR A 213 -15.08 -15.41 2.02
C THR A 213 -15.41 -16.40 3.14
N GLY A 214 -16.02 -15.95 4.23
CA GLY A 214 -16.27 -16.76 5.42
C GLY A 214 -15.04 -16.98 6.30
N VAL A 215 -13.88 -16.37 5.96
CA VAL A 215 -12.63 -16.49 6.72
C VAL A 215 -12.46 -15.30 7.66
N PRO A 216 -12.44 -15.51 8.99
CA PRO A 216 -12.34 -14.42 9.97
C PRO A 216 -10.90 -13.90 10.09
N LEU A 217 -10.42 -13.13 9.11
CA LEU A 217 -9.04 -12.68 8.95
C LEU A 217 -8.50 -11.97 10.19
N ALA A 218 -9.24 -11.03 10.77
CA ALA A 218 -8.80 -10.31 11.97
C ALA A 218 -8.61 -11.24 13.18
N LYS A 219 -9.49 -12.23 13.33
CA LYS A 219 -9.37 -13.24 14.39
C LYS A 219 -8.17 -14.16 14.16
N ALA A 220 -7.92 -14.54 12.90
CA ALA A 220 -6.77 -15.35 12.53
C ALA A 220 -5.46 -14.58 12.80
N ALA A 221 -5.37 -13.32 12.38
CA ALA A 221 -4.23 -12.45 12.65
C ALA A 221 -3.94 -12.30 14.15
N SER A 222 -4.97 -12.04 14.95
CA SER A 222 -4.82 -11.92 16.40
C SER A 222 -4.30 -13.23 17.04
N ARG A 223 -4.73 -14.38 16.54
CA ARG A 223 -4.22 -15.68 17.00
C ARG A 223 -2.77 -15.91 16.59
N LEU A 224 -2.41 -15.59 15.35
CA LEU A 224 -1.03 -15.69 14.88
C LEU A 224 -0.09 -14.81 15.71
N SER A 225 -0.48 -13.57 15.98
CA SER A 225 0.31 -12.66 16.81
C SER A 225 0.55 -13.15 18.24
N LEU A 226 -0.40 -13.91 18.80
CA LEU A 226 -0.32 -14.40 20.18
C LEU A 226 0.32 -15.81 20.31
N ILE A 227 0.27 -16.63 19.28
CA ILE A 227 0.81 -18.01 19.30
C ILE A 227 2.30 -18.02 19.64
N HIS A 228 3.06 -17.07 19.12
CA HIS A 228 4.49 -16.97 19.38
C HIS A 228 4.83 -16.52 20.82
N ILE A 229 3.89 -15.91 21.50
CA ILE A 229 4.06 -15.42 22.87
C ILE A 229 3.55 -16.45 23.89
N SER A 230 2.38 -17.04 23.63
CA SER A 230 1.68 -17.87 24.61
C SER A 230 2.02 -19.36 24.56
N GLU A 231 2.61 -19.84 23.45
CA GLU A 231 2.90 -21.28 23.29
C GLU A 231 4.31 -21.56 22.70
N PRO A 232 5.39 -20.98 23.22
CA PRO A 232 6.74 -21.25 22.71
C PRO A 232 7.18 -22.72 22.88
N THR A 233 6.48 -23.50 23.72
CA THR A 233 6.84 -24.88 24.04
C THR A 233 6.02 -25.95 23.33
N ARG A 234 4.94 -25.60 22.63
CA ARG A 234 4.09 -26.60 21.94
C ARG A 234 4.71 -27.23 20.68
N ARG A 235 5.78 -26.66 20.14
CA ARG A 235 6.53 -27.24 19.00
C ARG A 235 7.27 -28.55 19.32
N TYR A 236 7.41 -28.92 20.57
CA TYR A 236 8.15 -30.11 21.00
C TYR A 236 7.26 -31.27 21.48
N ALA A 237 5.96 -31.15 21.41
CA ALA A 237 5.03 -32.16 21.92
C ALA A 237 4.35 -33.02 20.84
N ILE A 238 4.83 -32.95 19.58
CA ILE A 238 4.39 -33.86 18.52
C ILE A 238 5.65 -34.57 17.98
N SER A 239 6.09 -35.55 18.69
CA SER A 239 6.94 -36.65 18.23
C SER A 239 6.27 -37.94 18.58
#